data_956aa40ea49e506f0c422d14f8432294
#
_entry.id   956aa40ea49e506f0c422d14f8432294
#
_cell.length_a   1.000
_cell.length_b   1.000
_cell.length_c   1.000
_cell.angle_alpha   90.00
_cell.angle_beta   90.00
_cell.angle_gamma   90.00
#
_symmetry.space_group_name_H-M   'P 1'
#
loop_
_entity.id
_entity.type
_entity.pdbx_description
1 polymer ?
#
loop_
_entity_poly.entity_id
_entity_poly.type
_entity_poly.pdbx_seq_one_letter_code
_entity_poly.pdbx_strand_id
1 'polypeptide(L)'
;MKNYCRFGAEFPIRFDFLDTIDGENLSLQVQPLTEYIKPHFGMTYTQDESYYILDCKDDGGVYLGLKEGIDKNQILTDLKCAQEGRISFNAEKYVNKFHAKKHDHFLIPAGTIHCSSKNCMVLEISVTPYIFTFKLWNWDRLVLDGLPRPLHIQDGEKNI
;
A
#
# COMPACT_ATOMS: atom_id res chain seq x y z
N MET A 1 -22.41 2.62 -21.57
CA MET A 1 -23.22 1.99 -20.49
C MET A 1 -22.41 1.18 -19.48
N LYS A 2 -21.47 0.30 -19.87
CA LYS A 2 -20.70 -0.53 -18.90
C LYS A 2 -19.94 0.28 -17.82
N ASN A 3 -19.32 1.40 -18.19
CA ASN A 3 -18.56 2.23 -17.22
C ASN A 3 -19.48 2.96 -16.23
N TYR A 4 -20.63 3.43 -16.66
CA TYR A 4 -21.62 4.06 -15.77
C TYR A 4 -22.14 3.08 -14.70
N CYS A 5 -22.37 1.83 -15.08
CA CYS A 5 -22.79 0.79 -14.12
C CYS A 5 -21.73 0.48 -13.07
N ARG A 6 -20.44 0.68 -13.38
CA ARG A 6 -19.32 0.45 -12.44
C ARG A 6 -18.98 1.67 -11.61
N PHE A 7 -18.92 2.86 -12.21
CA PHE A 7 -18.36 4.07 -11.60
C PHE A 7 -19.38 5.18 -11.36
N GLY A 8 -20.64 5.03 -11.83
CA GLY A 8 -21.64 6.08 -11.77
C GLY A 8 -21.33 7.24 -12.71
N ALA A 9 -21.70 8.44 -12.31
CA ALA A 9 -21.48 9.68 -13.08
C ALA A 9 -20.11 10.33 -12.78
N GLU A 10 -19.35 9.79 -11.84
CA GLU A 10 -18.07 10.36 -11.42
C GLU A 10 -16.92 9.91 -12.33
N PHE A 11 -15.90 10.76 -12.42
CA PHE A 11 -14.63 10.38 -13.04
C PHE A 11 -13.76 9.68 -11.98
N PRO A 12 -13.51 8.37 -12.12
CA PRO A 12 -12.96 7.57 -11.03
C PRO A 12 -11.43 7.63 -10.90
N ILE A 13 -10.76 8.47 -11.70
CA ILE A 13 -9.29 8.50 -11.75
C ILE A 13 -8.76 9.63 -10.90
N ARG A 14 -7.75 9.32 -10.08
CA ARG A 14 -6.96 10.26 -9.28
C ARG A 14 -5.50 10.23 -9.70
N PHE A 15 -4.84 11.34 -9.46
CA PHE A 15 -3.41 11.53 -9.61
C PHE A 15 -2.87 12.11 -8.31
N ASP A 16 -1.93 11.42 -7.70
CA ASP A 16 -1.24 11.86 -6.50
C ASP A 16 0.28 11.89 -6.73
N PHE A 17 0.95 12.93 -6.26
CA PHE A 17 2.41 12.99 -6.23
C PHE A 17 2.90 12.54 -4.87
N LEU A 18 3.72 11.49 -4.85
CA LEU A 18 4.32 10.94 -3.65
C LEU A 18 5.82 11.25 -3.72
N ASP A 19 6.27 12.14 -2.84
CA ASP A 19 7.68 12.51 -2.75
C ASP A 19 8.27 11.97 -1.46
N THR A 20 9.21 11.05 -1.59
CA THR A 20 9.97 10.43 -0.50
C THR A 20 11.48 10.67 -0.66
N ILE A 21 11.88 11.61 -1.53
CA ILE A 21 13.29 11.97 -1.71
C ILE A 21 13.80 12.64 -0.44
N ASP A 22 14.93 12.15 0.05
CA ASP A 22 15.53 12.54 1.33
C ASP A 22 14.59 12.34 2.54
N GLY A 23 13.54 11.53 2.38
CA GLY A 23 12.54 11.20 3.37
C GLY A 23 12.55 9.72 3.77
N GLU A 24 11.39 9.22 4.17
CA GLU A 24 11.20 7.86 4.68
C GLU A 24 10.26 7.04 3.77
N ASN A 25 10.26 5.69 3.97
CA ASN A 25 9.31 4.83 3.28
C ASN A 25 7.86 5.24 3.57
N LEU A 26 6.97 5.14 2.59
CA LEU A 26 5.54 5.23 2.85
C LEU A 26 5.06 4.02 3.68
N SER A 27 3.87 4.12 4.26
CA SER A 27 3.27 3.00 5.00
C SER A 27 3.15 1.78 4.11
N LEU A 28 3.59 0.63 4.58
CA LEU A 28 3.28 -0.64 3.92
C LEU A 28 1.78 -0.88 4.03
N GLN A 29 1.10 -1.09 2.91
CA GLN A 29 -0.36 -1.05 2.82
C GLN A 29 -0.92 -2.05 1.82
N VAL A 30 -2.23 -2.24 1.88
CA VAL A 30 -2.99 -3.04 0.92
C VAL A 30 -4.36 -2.39 0.68
N GLN A 31 -4.77 -2.25 -0.58
CA GLN A 31 -6.13 -1.85 -0.90
C GLN A 31 -7.07 -3.05 -0.76
N PRO A 32 -8.30 -2.82 -0.25
CA PRO A 32 -9.28 -3.88 -0.10
C PRO A 32 -9.72 -4.46 -1.44
N LEU A 33 -9.99 -5.76 -1.44
CA LEU A 33 -10.66 -6.41 -2.55
C LEU A 33 -12.12 -5.94 -2.68
N THR A 34 -12.67 -5.98 -3.89
CA THR A 34 -14.06 -5.55 -4.14
C THR A 34 -15.07 -6.37 -3.32
N GLU A 35 -14.81 -7.66 -3.14
CA GLU A 35 -15.63 -8.57 -2.35
C GLU A 35 -15.67 -8.17 -0.87
N TYR A 36 -14.59 -7.56 -0.37
CA TYR A 36 -14.50 -7.05 0.99
C TYR A 36 -15.12 -5.67 1.14
N ILE A 37 -14.77 -4.73 0.25
CA ILE A 37 -15.17 -3.32 0.39
C ILE A 37 -16.67 -3.11 0.20
N LYS A 38 -17.32 -3.90 -0.65
CA LYS A 38 -18.75 -3.78 -0.94
C LYS A 38 -19.64 -4.01 0.27
N PRO A 39 -19.55 -5.14 1.00
CA PRO A 39 -20.41 -5.39 2.17
C PRO A 39 -20.01 -4.56 3.39
N HIS A 40 -18.74 -4.19 3.57
CA HIS A 40 -18.27 -3.49 4.77
C HIS A 40 -18.36 -1.97 4.68
N PHE A 41 -18.22 -1.42 3.46
CA PHE A 41 -18.13 0.03 3.23
C PHE A 41 -19.10 0.55 2.17
N GLY A 42 -19.93 -0.33 1.55
CA GLY A 42 -20.92 0.07 0.56
C GLY A 42 -20.35 0.53 -0.79
N MET A 43 -19.03 0.36 -1.03
CA MET A 43 -18.38 0.77 -2.25
C MET A 43 -18.51 -0.30 -3.34
N THR A 44 -18.72 0.14 -4.58
CA THR A 44 -18.94 -0.77 -5.72
C THR A 44 -17.67 -1.14 -6.47
N TYR A 45 -16.56 -0.44 -6.22
CA TYR A 45 -15.25 -0.71 -6.79
C TYR A 45 -14.15 -0.31 -5.79
N THR A 46 -13.00 -0.91 -5.94
CA THR A 46 -11.84 -0.67 -5.09
C THR A 46 -10.82 0.24 -5.78
N GLN A 47 -9.77 0.60 -5.06
CA GLN A 47 -8.63 1.32 -5.57
C GLN A 47 -7.65 0.34 -6.22
N ASP A 48 -7.69 0.23 -7.55
CA ASP A 48 -6.57 -0.28 -8.34
C ASP A 48 -5.66 0.89 -8.66
N GLU A 49 -4.35 0.72 -8.52
CA GLU A 49 -3.40 1.81 -8.73
C GLU A 49 -2.18 1.40 -9.52
N SER A 50 -1.40 2.39 -9.90
CA SER A 50 -0.09 2.21 -10.49
C SER A 50 0.85 3.33 -10.07
N TYR A 51 2.14 3.03 -10.01
CA TYR A 51 3.21 3.97 -9.74
C TYR A 51 4.01 4.20 -11.01
N TYR A 52 4.06 5.45 -11.46
CA TYR A 52 5.02 5.87 -12.48
C TYR A 52 6.14 6.65 -11.80
N ILE A 53 7.37 6.19 -11.96
CA ILE A 53 8.54 6.77 -11.28
C ILE A 53 9.00 8.01 -12.03
N LEU A 54 8.83 9.18 -11.41
CA LEU A 54 9.28 10.46 -11.94
C LEU A 54 10.77 10.68 -11.70
N ASP A 55 11.27 10.25 -10.53
CA ASP A 55 12.68 10.28 -10.18
C ASP A 55 12.95 9.28 -9.04
N CYS A 56 14.18 8.80 -8.94
CA CYS A 56 14.59 7.88 -7.90
C CYS A 56 16.08 8.00 -7.64
N LYS A 57 16.48 8.09 -6.38
CA LYS A 57 17.87 8.19 -5.95
C LYS A 57 18.31 6.92 -5.23
N ASP A 58 19.61 6.63 -5.27
CA ASP A 58 20.30 5.61 -4.48
C ASP A 58 19.61 4.24 -4.48
N ASP A 59 19.14 3.79 -3.30
CA ASP A 59 18.50 2.51 -3.05
C ASP A 59 16.96 2.59 -3.12
N GLY A 60 16.43 3.65 -3.72
CA GLY A 60 15.00 3.87 -3.88
C GLY A 60 14.34 2.77 -4.70
N GLY A 61 13.06 2.51 -4.41
CA GLY A 61 12.33 1.44 -5.06
C GLY A 61 10.88 1.32 -4.62
N VAL A 62 10.29 0.19 -4.95
CA VAL A 62 8.91 -0.13 -4.61
C VAL A 62 8.87 -1.48 -3.90
N TYR A 63 8.26 -1.52 -2.72
CA TYR A 63 7.85 -2.77 -2.10
C TYR A 63 6.57 -3.23 -2.80
N LEU A 64 6.56 -4.46 -3.32
CA LEU A 64 5.42 -4.94 -4.13
C LEU A 64 5.26 -6.45 -4.07
N GLY A 65 4.14 -6.88 -3.52
CA GLY A 65 3.74 -8.27 -3.45
C GLY A 65 4.54 -9.12 -2.48
N LEU A 66 3.93 -10.19 -1.99
CA LEU A 66 4.60 -11.16 -1.14
C LEU A 66 5.65 -11.94 -1.93
N LYS A 67 6.72 -12.33 -1.25
CA LYS A 67 7.69 -13.28 -1.80
C LYS A 67 7.06 -14.65 -1.98
N GLU A 68 7.56 -15.40 -2.95
CA GLU A 68 7.11 -16.77 -3.18
C GLU A 68 7.35 -17.66 -1.96
N GLY A 69 6.40 -18.55 -1.67
CA GLY A 69 6.47 -19.50 -0.56
C GLY A 69 6.26 -18.90 0.83
N ILE A 70 5.86 -17.63 0.95
CA ILE A 70 5.58 -17.00 2.25
C ILE A 70 4.33 -17.61 2.87
N ASP A 71 4.45 -18.01 4.14
CA ASP A 71 3.29 -18.35 4.97
C ASP A 71 2.56 -17.06 5.41
N LYS A 72 1.33 -16.90 4.93
CA LYS A 72 0.48 -15.74 5.29
C LYS A 72 0.20 -15.66 6.79
N ASN A 73 0.09 -16.76 7.49
CA ASN A 73 -0.15 -16.76 8.93
C ASN A 73 1.07 -16.21 9.69
N GLN A 74 2.28 -16.51 9.20
CA GLN A 74 3.50 -16.02 9.83
C GLN A 74 3.65 -14.51 9.66
N ILE A 75 3.41 -13.94 8.48
CA ILE A 75 3.45 -12.49 8.30
C ILE A 75 2.43 -11.77 9.18
N LEU A 76 1.20 -12.30 9.28
CA LEU A 76 0.16 -11.73 10.13
C LEU A 76 0.51 -11.80 11.62
N THR A 77 1.12 -12.89 12.05
CA THR A 77 1.62 -13.04 13.43
C THR A 77 2.70 -12.02 13.72
N ASP A 78 3.68 -11.87 12.84
CA ASP A 78 4.77 -10.92 13.01
C ASP A 78 4.26 -9.46 12.98
N LEU A 79 3.30 -9.12 12.11
CA LEU A 79 2.65 -7.80 12.11
C LEU A 79 1.92 -7.49 13.42
N LYS A 80 1.17 -8.44 13.96
CA LYS A 80 0.48 -8.29 15.26
C LYS A 80 1.47 -8.16 16.41
N CYS A 81 2.52 -8.96 16.43
CA CYS A 81 3.60 -8.86 17.43
C CYS A 81 4.32 -7.50 17.36
N ALA A 82 4.55 -7.00 16.15
CA ALA A 82 5.18 -5.69 15.96
C ALA A 82 4.25 -4.53 16.38
N GLN A 83 2.96 -4.63 16.08
CA GLN A 83 1.97 -3.64 16.54
C GLN A 83 1.91 -3.54 18.08
N GLU A 84 2.13 -4.66 18.77
CA GLU A 84 2.21 -4.73 20.23
C GLU A 84 3.60 -4.32 20.79
N GLY A 85 4.54 -3.93 19.94
CA GLY A 85 5.89 -3.53 20.32
C GLY A 85 6.81 -4.67 20.79
N ARG A 86 6.43 -5.93 20.52
CA ARG A 86 7.22 -7.11 20.93
C ARG A 86 8.40 -7.40 20.01
N ILE A 87 8.28 -7.03 18.73
CA ILE A 87 9.34 -7.17 17.71
C ILE A 87 9.32 -5.97 16.78
N SER A 88 10.42 -5.72 16.06
CA SER A 88 10.40 -4.86 14.87
C SER A 88 10.04 -5.70 13.65
N PHE A 89 9.10 -5.21 12.81
CA PHE A 89 8.66 -5.95 11.63
C PHE A 89 9.68 -5.82 10.49
N ASN A 90 10.20 -6.93 10.04
CA ASN A 90 11.09 -6.97 8.88
C ASN A 90 10.30 -7.17 7.59
N ALA A 91 9.95 -6.07 6.91
CA ALA A 91 9.20 -6.11 5.67
C ALA A 91 9.91 -6.90 4.56
N GLU A 92 11.24 -6.79 4.47
CA GLU A 92 12.03 -7.46 3.43
C GLU A 92 12.12 -8.99 3.60
N LYS A 93 11.75 -9.51 4.77
CA LYS A 93 11.55 -10.96 4.95
C LYS A 93 10.38 -11.46 4.12
N TYR A 94 9.34 -10.66 3.94
CA TYR A 94 8.03 -11.07 3.41
C TYR A 94 7.69 -10.49 2.05
N VAL A 95 8.09 -9.24 1.79
CA VAL A 95 7.69 -8.46 0.63
C VAL A 95 8.87 -8.27 -0.30
N ASN A 96 8.63 -8.38 -1.62
CA ASN A 96 9.64 -8.08 -2.61
C ASN A 96 9.93 -6.58 -2.60
N LYS A 97 11.21 -6.21 -2.73
CA LYS A 97 11.66 -4.84 -2.98
C LYS A 97 12.29 -4.79 -4.36
N PHE A 98 11.72 -4.00 -5.24
CA PHE A 98 12.24 -3.76 -6.59
C PHE A 98 12.93 -2.40 -6.63
N HIS A 99 14.20 -2.37 -7.04
CA HIS A 99 14.86 -1.10 -7.35
C HIS A 99 14.11 -0.40 -8.47
N ALA A 100 13.89 0.89 -8.32
CA ALA A 100 13.20 1.69 -9.30
C ALA A 100 14.15 2.65 -10.01
N LYS A 101 13.84 2.91 -11.28
CA LYS A 101 14.49 3.92 -12.11
C LYS A 101 13.45 4.87 -12.65
N LYS A 102 13.87 6.08 -12.97
CA LYS A 102 13.04 7.04 -13.70
C LYS A 102 12.40 6.37 -14.92
N HIS A 103 11.08 6.55 -15.07
CA HIS A 103 10.22 5.99 -16.10
C HIS A 103 9.83 4.52 -15.92
N ASP A 104 10.22 3.86 -14.83
CA ASP A 104 9.63 2.57 -14.49
C ASP A 104 8.15 2.73 -14.14
N HIS A 105 7.37 1.69 -14.42
CA HIS A 105 5.94 1.68 -14.15
C HIS A 105 5.55 0.37 -13.46
N PHE A 106 4.96 0.49 -12.27
CA PHE A 106 4.51 -0.63 -11.44
C PHE A 106 3.00 -0.66 -11.41
N LEU A 107 2.39 -1.77 -11.80
CA LEU A 107 0.95 -2.00 -11.64
C LEU A 107 0.68 -2.62 -10.28
N ILE A 108 -0.28 -2.08 -9.56
CA ILE A 108 -0.61 -2.44 -8.18
C ILE A 108 -2.11 -2.73 -8.08
N PRO A 109 -2.53 -3.95 -8.44
CA PRO A 109 -3.93 -4.34 -8.26
C PRO A 109 -4.29 -4.38 -6.77
N ALA A 110 -5.57 -4.14 -6.45
CA ALA A 110 -6.10 -4.33 -5.11
C ALA A 110 -5.74 -5.72 -4.56
N GLY A 111 -5.54 -5.82 -3.24
CA GLY A 111 -5.07 -7.04 -2.59
C GLY A 111 -3.55 -7.24 -2.66
N THR A 112 -2.81 -6.32 -3.28
CA THR A 112 -1.34 -6.39 -3.34
C THR A 112 -0.72 -5.56 -2.22
N ILE A 113 0.08 -6.18 -1.35
CA ILE A 113 0.87 -5.46 -0.35
C ILE A 113 1.93 -4.63 -1.07
N HIS A 114 2.02 -3.34 -0.76
CA HIS A 114 2.97 -2.44 -1.41
C HIS A 114 3.24 -1.16 -0.61
N CYS A 115 4.30 -0.47 -1.00
CA CYS A 115 4.52 0.96 -0.76
C CYS A 115 5.69 1.49 -1.60
N SER A 116 5.75 2.80 -1.80
CA SER A 116 6.99 3.45 -2.26
C SER A 116 8.01 3.47 -1.12
N SER A 117 9.26 3.11 -1.42
CA SER A 117 10.36 3.29 -0.47
C SER A 117 10.78 4.76 -0.40
N LYS A 118 11.68 5.07 0.54
CA LYS A 118 12.40 6.34 0.55
C LYS A 118 13.11 6.59 -0.78
N ASN A 119 13.46 7.84 -1.05
CA ASN A 119 14.24 8.27 -2.20
C ASN A 119 13.55 8.10 -3.57
N CYS A 120 12.23 8.09 -3.63
CA CYS A 120 11.47 8.05 -4.87
C CYS A 120 10.52 9.24 -4.98
N MET A 121 10.35 9.75 -6.20
CA MET A 121 9.26 10.64 -6.57
C MET A 121 8.34 9.87 -7.53
N VAL A 122 7.10 9.70 -7.15
CA VAL A 122 6.13 8.85 -7.84
C VAL A 122 4.92 9.67 -8.27
N LEU A 123 4.46 9.46 -9.50
CA LEU A 123 3.11 9.79 -9.90
C LEU A 123 2.25 8.53 -9.68
N GLU A 124 1.42 8.55 -8.65
CA GLU A 124 0.40 7.54 -8.45
C GLU A 124 -0.82 7.85 -9.32
N ILE A 125 -1.31 6.83 -10.01
CA ILE A 125 -2.52 6.90 -10.82
C ILE A 125 -3.44 5.80 -10.30
N SER A 126 -4.58 6.18 -9.74
CA SER A 126 -5.49 5.23 -9.09
C SER A 126 -6.94 5.39 -9.52
N VAL A 127 -7.70 4.30 -9.41
CA VAL A 127 -9.13 4.24 -9.72
C VAL A 127 -9.92 4.35 -8.43
N THR A 128 -10.12 5.56 -7.94
CA THR A 128 -11.00 5.83 -6.79
C THR A 128 -11.30 7.33 -6.69
N PRO A 129 -12.47 7.73 -6.20
CA PRO A 129 -12.74 9.13 -5.89
C PRO A 129 -12.00 9.62 -4.63
N TYR A 130 -11.52 8.73 -3.77
CA TYR A 130 -10.72 9.03 -2.56
C TYR A 130 -9.81 7.86 -2.21
N ILE A 131 -8.77 8.16 -1.43
CA ILE A 131 -7.80 7.15 -0.97
C ILE A 131 -8.51 6.18 -0.03
N PHE A 132 -8.39 4.89 -0.34
CA PHE A 132 -8.91 3.83 0.51
C PHE A 132 -7.91 2.67 0.60
N THR A 133 -7.21 2.60 1.73
CA THR A 133 -6.17 1.59 1.94
C THR A 133 -6.08 1.18 3.41
N PHE A 134 -5.65 -0.04 3.67
CA PHE A 134 -5.34 -0.55 4.99
C PHE A 134 -3.83 -0.52 5.24
N LYS A 135 -3.40 0.28 6.22
CA LYS A 135 -2.00 0.36 6.63
C LYS A 135 -1.65 -0.86 7.49
N LEU A 136 -0.66 -1.62 7.03
CA LEU A 136 -0.17 -2.83 7.71
C LEU A 136 1.03 -2.53 8.60
N TRP A 137 1.90 -1.59 8.16
CA TRP A 137 3.10 -1.22 8.89
C TRP A 137 3.54 0.21 8.60
N ASN A 138 3.97 0.93 9.63
CA ASN A 138 4.42 2.32 9.53
C ASN A 138 5.91 2.52 9.88
N TRP A 139 6.73 1.49 9.77
CA TRP A 139 8.19 1.54 10.01
C TRP A 139 8.55 2.07 11.40
N ASP A 140 7.87 1.60 12.44
CA ASP A 140 7.99 2.01 13.85
C ASP A 140 7.80 3.52 14.11
N ARG A 141 7.23 4.27 13.16
CA ARG A 141 7.01 5.71 13.31
C ARG A 141 5.91 6.01 14.32
N LEU A 142 6.18 7.04 15.11
CA LEU A 142 5.25 7.55 16.13
C LEU A 142 4.46 8.75 15.59
N VAL A 143 3.32 9.04 16.21
CA VAL A 143 2.62 10.32 16.08
C VAL A 143 3.21 11.35 17.05
N LEU A 144 2.77 12.61 16.96
CA LEU A 144 3.35 13.72 17.73
C LEU A 144 3.27 13.54 19.25
N ASP A 145 2.32 12.78 19.74
CA ASP A 145 2.16 12.44 21.16
C ASP A 145 3.02 11.25 21.62
N GLY A 146 3.88 10.73 20.73
CA GLY A 146 4.79 9.60 21.02
C GLY A 146 4.14 8.22 20.95
N LEU A 147 2.88 8.12 20.53
CA LEU A 147 2.21 6.84 20.34
C LEU A 147 2.48 6.25 18.94
N PRO A 148 2.45 4.90 18.79
CA PRO A 148 2.50 4.25 17.48
C PRO A 148 1.38 4.76 16.55
N ARG A 149 1.69 4.94 15.28
CA ARG A 149 0.66 5.29 14.29
C ARG A 149 -0.37 4.18 14.14
N PRO A 150 -1.67 4.51 14.02
CA PRO A 150 -2.72 3.51 13.84
C PRO A 150 -2.46 2.59 12.65
N LEU A 151 -2.69 1.30 12.84
CA LEU A 151 -2.61 0.26 11.81
C LEU A 151 -3.99 -0.40 11.65
N HIS A 152 -4.23 -0.95 10.45
CA HIS A 152 -5.50 -1.58 10.08
C HIS A 152 -5.30 -3.07 9.78
N ILE A 153 -4.56 -3.77 10.65
CA ILE A 153 -4.17 -5.17 10.41
C ILE A 153 -5.38 -6.09 10.34
N GLN A 154 -6.42 -5.85 11.16
CA GLN A 154 -7.64 -6.68 11.17
C GLN A 154 -8.39 -6.67 9.84
N ASP A 155 -8.49 -5.50 9.21
CA ASP A 155 -9.12 -5.38 7.89
C ASP A 155 -8.13 -5.80 6.79
N GLY A 156 -6.87 -5.41 6.92
CA GLY A 156 -5.82 -5.75 5.96
C GLY A 156 -5.63 -7.26 5.79
N GLU A 157 -5.67 -8.05 6.87
CA GLU A 157 -5.51 -9.51 6.82
C GLU A 157 -6.55 -10.23 5.96
N LYS A 158 -7.72 -9.62 5.75
CA LYS A 158 -8.78 -10.16 4.90
C LYS A 158 -8.55 -9.91 3.40
N ASN A 159 -7.55 -9.09 3.07
CA ASN A 159 -7.30 -8.58 1.73
C ASN A 159 -5.89 -8.91 1.20
N ILE A 160 -5.19 -9.83 1.86
CA ILE A 160 -3.85 -10.32 1.49
C ILE A 160 -3.93 -11.71 0.85
#